data_8daf1a2f71a57593befcf4b6a917b924
#
_entry.id   8daf1a2f71a57593befcf4b6a917b924
#
_cell.length_a   1.000
_cell.length_b   1.000
_cell.length_c   1.000
_cell.angle_alpha   90.00
_cell.angle_beta   90.00
_cell.angle_gamma   90.00
#
_symmetry.space_group_name_H-M   'P 1'
#
loop_
_entity.id
_entity.type
_entity.pdbx_description
1 polymer ?
#
loop_
_entity_poly.entity_id
_entity_poly.type
_entity_poly.pdbx_seq_one_letter_code
_entity_poly.pdbx_strand_id
1 'polypeptide(L)'
;GVEAAARKRRFLLNIVSLDESDMDSVKARVRMGLSIRPAGVIVYEYDRAGIAALEYIPKDMPMVVVGGSFGDGEYQVINAERDGGRWMTMHLLDLGHRTVFHVGRPEGPTDNTRTNGWRDALKERGVTAPDPIIVPDDDLEESVKAGRTLGRRGDVTAIFAGNDETAIAVIRGLREVGRRVPADVSVVGFDDRNFGAMWNPALTSYTQNFLDMGERSFRMLFEQIQAKRAGDDAPPSQVEVVQGKPCLRASERAYGDGEIA
;
A
#
# COMPACT_ATOMS: atom_id res chain seq x y z
N GLY A 1 -2.80 5.18 -14.58
CA GLY A 1 -4.09 4.50 -14.82
C GLY A 1 -5.18 5.51 -15.16
N VAL A 2 -5.65 6.28 -14.17
CA VAL A 2 -6.78 7.24 -14.32
C VAL A 2 -6.55 8.22 -15.46
N GLU A 3 -5.40 8.92 -15.51
CA GLU A 3 -5.11 9.90 -16.58
C GLU A 3 -5.18 9.27 -17.98
N ALA A 4 -4.53 8.12 -18.16
CA ALA A 4 -4.51 7.45 -19.45
C ALA A 4 -5.91 7.01 -19.91
N ALA A 5 -6.73 6.51 -18.98
CA ALA A 5 -8.10 6.10 -19.24
C ALA A 5 -9.01 7.31 -19.54
N ALA A 6 -8.87 8.41 -18.78
CA ALA A 6 -9.60 9.65 -18.96
C ALA A 6 -9.29 10.29 -20.33
N ARG A 7 -8.02 10.37 -20.70
CA ARG A 7 -7.56 10.92 -21.97
C ARG A 7 -8.12 10.15 -23.18
N LYS A 8 -8.14 8.81 -23.12
CA LYS A 8 -8.75 7.96 -24.17
C LYS A 8 -10.23 8.28 -24.39
N ARG A 9 -10.93 8.75 -23.35
CA ARG A 9 -12.36 9.13 -23.38
C ARG A 9 -12.60 10.65 -23.53
N ARG A 10 -11.53 11.44 -23.77
CA ARG A 10 -11.54 12.91 -23.92
C ARG A 10 -12.01 13.64 -22.66
N PHE A 11 -11.66 13.12 -21.48
CA PHE A 11 -11.84 13.81 -20.21
C PHE A 11 -10.54 14.46 -19.77
N LEU A 12 -10.65 15.62 -19.12
CA LEU A 12 -9.55 16.26 -18.41
C LEU A 12 -9.55 15.79 -16.96
N LEU A 13 -8.35 15.54 -16.43
CA LEU A 13 -8.13 15.21 -15.05
C LEU A 13 -7.63 16.46 -14.30
N ASN A 14 -8.32 16.84 -13.22
CA ASN A 14 -7.83 17.82 -12.26
C ASN A 14 -7.51 17.10 -10.96
N ILE A 15 -6.41 17.47 -10.32
CA ILE A 15 -5.98 16.90 -9.04
C ILE A 15 -6.14 17.94 -7.95
N VAL A 16 -6.83 17.58 -6.88
CA VAL A 16 -6.92 18.36 -5.64
C VAL A 16 -6.17 17.60 -4.57
N SER A 17 -5.06 18.16 -4.13
CA SER A 17 -4.29 17.59 -3.02
C SER A 17 -4.94 17.96 -1.71
N LEU A 18 -5.16 16.98 -0.84
CA LEU A 18 -5.61 17.13 0.54
C LEU A 18 -4.41 16.89 1.46
N ASP A 19 -4.48 17.43 2.66
CA ASP A 19 -3.41 17.33 3.65
C ASP A 19 -4.02 16.99 5.02
N GLU A 20 -3.70 15.82 5.55
CA GLU A 20 -4.22 15.41 6.86
C GLU A 20 -3.62 16.19 8.03
N SER A 21 -2.50 16.90 7.83
CA SER A 21 -1.95 17.81 8.81
C SER A 21 -2.74 19.14 8.89
N ASP A 22 -3.59 19.43 7.88
CA ASP A 22 -4.43 20.62 7.77
C ASP A 22 -5.90 20.25 7.48
N MET A 23 -6.52 19.52 8.42
CA MET A 23 -7.91 19.07 8.30
C MET A 23 -8.92 20.19 8.08
N ASP A 24 -8.63 21.40 8.61
CA ASP A 24 -9.51 22.55 8.46
C ASP A 24 -9.62 23.03 7.01
N SER A 25 -8.60 22.78 6.19
CA SER A 25 -8.59 23.14 4.76
C SER A 25 -9.34 22.16 3.88
N VAL A 26 -9.58 20.92 4.30
CA VAL A 26 -10.17 19.83 3.47
C VAL A 26 -11.45 20.29 2.79
N LYS A 27 -12.38 20.86 3.56
CA LYS A 27 -13.66 21.36 3.03
C LYS A 27 -13.48 22.43 1.94
N ALA A 28 -12.55 23.36 2.16
CA ALA A 28 -12.28 24.44 1.19
C ALA A 28 -11.64 23.90 -0.08
N ARG A 29 -10.73 22.94 0.04
CA ARG A 29 -10.07 22.29 -1.09
C ARG A 29 -11.05 21.45 -1.93
N VAL A 30 -11.93 20.67 -1.28
CA VAL A 30 -12.99 19.93 -1.98
C VAL A 30 -13.92 20.89 -2.71
N ARG A 31 -14.39 21.98 -2.06
CA ARG A 31 -15.21 23.00 -2.73
C ARG A 31 -14.52 23.65 -3.90
N MET A 32 -13.23 23.93 -3.82
CA MET A 32 -12.44 24.44 -4.95
C MET A 32 -12.45 23.44 -6.11
N GLY A 33 -12.22 22.15 -5.85
CA GLY A 33 -12.31 21.11 -6.88
C GLY A 33 -13.70 21.01 -7.51
N LEU A 34 -14.76 21.15 -6.72
CA LEU A 34 -16.15 21.12 -7.23
C LEU A 34 -16.55 22.40 -7.97
N SER A 35 -15.87 23.53 -7.75
CA SER A 35 -16.19 24.82 -8.40
C SER A 35 -16.04 24.80 -9.93
N ILE A 36 -15.18 23.92 -10.45
CA ILE A 36 -15.03 23.72 -11.91
C ILE A 36 -16.12 22.83 -12.51
N ARG A 37 -17.10 22.39 -11.71
CA ARG A 37 -18.20 21.51 -12.12
C ARG A 37 -17.72 20.22 -12.80
N PRO A 38 -16.93 19.39 -12.12
CA PRO A 38 -16.45 18.14 -12.70
C PRO A 38 -17.63 17.22 -13.04
N ALA A 39 -17.46 16.36 -14.03
CA ALA A 39 -18.47 15.36 -14.40
C ALA A 39 -18.59 14.25 -13.36
N GLY A 40 -17.53 14.03 -12.57
CA GLY A 40 -17.46 13.07 -11.48
C GLY A 40 -16.14 13.18 -10.74
N VAL A 41 -15.99 12.43 -9.65
CA VAL A 41 -14.86 12.52 -8.71
C VAL A 41 -14.32 11.13 -8.42
N ILE A 42 -13.00 11.01 -8.31
CA ILE A 42 -12.32 9.85 -7.71
C ILE A 42 -11.67 10.33 -6.41
N VAL A 43 -12.00 9.68 -5.30
CA VAL A 43 -11.45 10.00 -3.99
C VAL A 43 -10.50 8.89 -3.57
N TYR A 44 -9.28 9.26 -3.18
CA TYR A 44 -8.33 8.34 -2.59
C TYR A 44 -8.49 8.36 -1.08
N GLU A 45 -8.96 7.25 -0.51
CA GLU A 45 -9.25 7.07 0.92
C GLU A 45 -8.10 6.32 1.61
N TYR A 46 -6.91 6.94 1.61
CA TYR A 46 -5.73 6.37 2.27
C TYR A 46 -5.42 7.00 3.62
N ASP A 47 -6.00 8.17 3.91
CA ASP A 47 -5.79 8.96 5.11
C ASP A 47 -7.09 9.60 5.62
N ARG A 48 -6.99 10.28 6.75
CA ARG A 48 -8.13 10.97 7.38
C ARG A 48 -8.70 12.09 6.52
N ALA A 49 -7.86 12.75 5.71
CA ALA A 49 -8.30 13.83 4.83
C ALA A 49 -9.13 13.31 3.66
N GLY A 50 -8.73 12.17 3.07
CA GLY A 50 -9.49 11.47 2.03
C GLY A 50 -10.87 11.06 2.53
N ILE A 51 -10.95 10.47 3.73
CA ILE A 51 -12.23 10.10 4.36
C ILE A 51 -13.11 11.33 4.58
N ALA A 52 -12.56 12.38 5.20
CA ALA A 52 -13.32 13.60 5.47
C ALA A 52 -13.82 14.29 4.18
N ALA A 53 -13.11 14.12 3.07
CA ALA A 53 -13.51 14.69 1.78
C ALA A 53 -14.87 14.14 1.30
N LEU A 54 -15.18 12.87 1.60
CA LEU A 54 -16.43 12.22 1.20
C LEU A 54 -17.67 12.96 1.74
N GLU A 55 -17.57 13.56 2.93
CA GLU A 55 -18.68 14.30 3.54
C GLU A 55 -19.07 15.58 2.76
N TYR A 56 -18.15 16.13 1.96
CA TYR A 56 -18.34 17.39 1.25
C TYR A 56 -18.68 17.21 -0.23
N ILE A 57 -18.73 15.97 -0.73
CA ILE A 57 -19.10 15.66 -2.11
C ILE A 57 -20.61 15.46 -2.19
N PRO A 58 -21.32 16.12 -3.15
CA PRO A 58 -22.75 15.93 -3.31
C PRO A 58 -23.11 14.46 -3.58
N LYS A 59 -24.15 13.95 -2.93
CA LYS A 59 -24.59 12.55 -3.05
C LYS A 59 -25.01 12.15 -4.48
N ASP A 60 -25.43 13.10 -5.30
CA ASP A 60 -25.79 12.88 -6.69
C ASP A 60 -24.61 12.99 -7.67
N MET A 61 -23.40 13.25 -7.15
CA MET A 61 -22.18 13.31 -7.95
C MET A 61 -21.67 11.90 -8.26
N PRO A 62 -21.46 11.54 -9.54
CA PRO A 62 -20.73 10.32 -9.89
C PRO A 62 -19.41 10.26 -9.16
N MET A 63 -19.19 9.19 -8.40
CA MET A 63 -18.03 9.07 -7.50
C MET A 63 -17.53 7.64 -7.44
N VAL A 64 -16.20 7.50 -7.36
CA VAL A 64 -15.51 6.24 -7.06
C VAL A 64 -14.53 6.49 -5.93
N VAL A 65 -14.52 5.61 -4.96
CA VAL A 65 -13.55 5.58 -3.86
C VAL A 65 -12.41 4.61 -4.22
N VAL A 66 -11.20 5.01 -3.95
CA VAL A 66 -10.00 4.18 -4.14
C VAL A 66 -9.30 3.98 -2.81
N GLY A 67 -9.08 2.72 -2.42
CA GLY A 67 -8.56 2.38 -1.10
C GLY A 67 -9.65 2.24 -0.05
N GLY A 68 -9.31 2.43 1.21
CA GLY A 68 -10.22 2.35 2.34
C GLY A 68 -10.63 0.94 2.76
N SER A 69 -11.63 0.87 3.64
CA SER A 69 -12.27 -0.37 4.05
C SER A 69 -13.33 -0.81 3.04
N PHE A 70 -13.70 -2.09 3.08
CA PHE A 70 -14.84 -2.56 2.29
C PHE A 70 -16.12 -1.88 2.80
N GLY A 71 -16.75 -1.05 1.96
CA GLY A 71 -18.01 -0.36 2.26
C GLY A 71 -19.20 -1.00 1.54
N ASP A 72 -20.36 -1.08 2.21
CA ASP A 72 -21.58 -1.53 1.58
C ASP A 72 -22.20 -0.40 0.75
N GLY A 73 -22.44 -0.65 -0.53
CA GLY A 73 -23.19 0.25 -1.40
C GLY A 73 -22.38 1.35 -2.07
N GLU A 74 -21.06 1.29 -2.06
CA GLU A 74 -20.20 2.27 -2.70
C GLU A 74 -19.54 1.72 -3.99
N TYR A 75 -19.19 2.62 -4.92
CA TYR A 75 -18.33 2.28 -6.05
C TYR A 75 -16.89 2.37 -5.59
N GLN A 76 -16.23 1.23 -5.44
CA GLN A 76 -14.92 1.20 -4.79
C GLN A 76 -13.93 0.32 -5.55
N VAL A 77 -12.67 0.75 -5.59
CA VAL A 77 -11.55 -0.04 -6.10
C VAL A 77 -10.49 -0.14 -5.01
N ILE A 78 -10.16 -1.36 -4.59
CA ILE A 78 -9.28 -1.63 -3.45
C ILE A 78 -8.09 -2.47 -3.91
N ASN A 79 -6.88 -2.15 -3.46
CA ASN A 79 -5.75 -3.08 -3.53
C ASN A 79 -5.86 -4.11 -2.41
N ALA A 80 -5.49 -5.36 -2.71
CA ALA A 80 -5.44 -6.44 -1.73
C ALA A 80 -4.17 -6.34 -0.86
N GLU A 81 -4.03 -5.27 -0.08
CA GLU A 81 -2.82 -5.00 0.71
C GLU A 81 -2.63 -6.02 1.84
N ARG A 82 -3.71 -6.38 2.52
CA ARG A 82 -3.69 -7.40 3.59
C ARG A 82 -3.26 -8.76 3.05
N ASP A 83 -3.80 -9.17 1.90
CA ASP A 83 -3.42 -10.42 1.25
C ASP A 83 -1.95 -10.40 0.83
N GLY A 84 -1.47 -9.29 0.30
CA GLY A 84 -0.06 -9.10 -0.06
C GLY A 84 0.87 -9.19 1.14
N GLY A 85 0.56 -8.49 2.23
CA GLY A 85 1.33 -8.56 3.49
C GLY A 85 1.33 -9.95 4.09
N ARG A 86 0.18 -10.65 4.06
CA ARG A 86 0.08 -12.05 4.47
C ARG A 86 0.95 -12.95 3.59
N TRP A 87 0.90 -12.78 2.27
CA TRP A 87 1.69 -13.58 1.35
C TRP A 87 3.20 -13.42 1.59
N MET A 88 3.69 -12.19 1.68
CA MET A 88 5.12 -11.90 1.89
C MET A 88 5.63 -12.46 3.20
N THR A 89 4.83 -12.37 4.26
CA THR A 89 5.17 -12.93 5.57
C THR A 89 5.18 -14.46 5.53
N MET A 90 4.17 -15.07 4.89
CA MET A 90 4.09 -16.51 4.75
C MET A 90 5.27 -17.05 3.96
N HIS A 91 5.68 -16.36 2.88
CA HIS A 91 6.86 -16.72 2.09
C HIS A 91 8.14 -16.80 2.95
N LEU A 92 8.39 -15.81 3.82
CA LEU A 92 9.52 -15.84 4.72
C LEU A 92 9.45 -16.99 5.75
N LEU A 93 8.25 -17.28 6.25
CA LEU A 93 8.03 -18.43 7.15
C LEU A 93 8.25 -19.76 6.41
N ASP A 94 7.85 -19.87 5.13
CA ASP A 94 8.10 -21.05 4.29
C ASP A 94 9.58 -21.25 3.97
N LEU A 95 10.37 -20.18 3.95
CA LEU A 95 11.83 -20.23 3.90
C LEU A 95 12.49 -20.70 5.22
N GLY A 96 11.70 -21.05 6.23
CA GLY A 96 12.16 -21.61 7.50
C GLY A 96 12.44 -20.60 8.60
N HIS A 97 12.21 -19.31 8.38
CA HIS A 97 12.35 -18.31 9.43
C HIS A 97 11.34 -18.57 10.56
N ARG A 98 11.79 -18.52 11.81
CA ARG A 98 10.94 -18.83 12.99
C ARG A 98 9.88 -17.76 13.24
N THR A 99 10.17 -16.53 12.89
CA THR A 99 9.28 -15.37 12.96
C THR A 99 9.71 -14.32 11.94
N VAL A 100 8.86 -13.37 11.66
CA VAL A 100 9.13 -12.23 10.77
C VAL A 100 8.90 -10.95 11.55
N PHE A 101 9.93 -10.09 11.63
CA PHE A 101 9.79 -8.75 12.20
C PHE A 101 9.19 -7.80 11.17
N HIS A 102 8.48 -6.79 11.62
CA HIS A 102 7.81 -5.85 10.73
C HIS A 102 8.25 -4.42 11.02
N VAL A 103 8.65 -3.71 9.95
CA VAL A 103 8.81 -2.26 9.96
C VAL A 103 7.69 -1.71 9.10
N GLY A 104 6.61 -1.31 9.76
CA GLY A 104 5.37 -0.88 9.14
C GLY A 104 5.29 0.63 8.99
N ARG A 105 4.21 1.07 8.34
CA ARG A 105 3.81 2.47 8.19
C ARG A 105 2.65 2.76 9.14
N PRO A 106 2.37 4.03 9.46
CA PRO A 106 1.15 4.39 10.16
C PRO A 106 -0.06 3.83 9.41
N GLU A 107 -0.93 3.15 10.13
CA GLU A 107 -2.13 2.56 9.54
C GLU A 107 -3.21 3.62 9.41
N GLY A 108 -3.83 3.69 8.24
CA GLY A 108 -5.09 4.40 8.05
C GLY A 108 -6.23 3.68 8.79
N PRO A 109 -7.44 4.21 8.73
CA PRO A 109 -8.61 3.68 9.45
C PRO A 109 -9.18 2.40 8.83
N THR A 110 -8.45 1.73 7.94
CA THR A 110 -8.86 0.48 7.29
C THR A 110 -8.22 -0.73 7.96
N ASP A 111 -8.89 -1.88 7.91
CA ASP A 111 -8.33 -3.17 8.31
C ASP A 111 -7.60 -3.90 7.17
N ASN A 112 -7.69 -3.40 5.95
CA ASN A 112 -6.99 -3.93 4.77
C ASN A 112 -5.54 -3.43 4.72
N THR A 113 -4.76 -3.64 5.80
CA THR A 113 -3.40 -3.17 5.90
C THR A 113 -2.38 -4.29 5.76
N ARG A 114 -1.19 -3.94 5.28
CA ARG A 114 -0.03 -4.85 5.16
C ARG A 114 0.36 -5.42 6.52
N THR A 115 0.28 -4.59 7.57
CA THR A 115 0.56 -4.97 8.95
C THR A 115 -0.43 -6.01 9.46
N ASN A 116 -1.72 -5.88 9.12
CA ASN A 116 -2.72 -6.88 9.49
C ASN A 116 -2.49 -8.19 8.74
N GLY A 117 -2.10 -8.13 7.47
CA GLY A 117 -1.70 -9.32 6.71
C GLY A 117 -0.50 -10.05 7.34
N TRP A 118 0.49 -9.29 7.78
CA TRP A 118 1.63 -9.84 8.52
C TRP A 118 1.21 -10.52 9.83
N ARG A 119 0.33 -9.88 10.61
CA ARG A 119 -0.21 -10.49 11.85
C ARG A 119 -0.99 -11.77 11.57
N ASP A 120 -1.80 -11.77 10.51
CA ASP A 120 -2.60 -12.94 10.11
C ASP A 120 -1.71 -14.14 9.75
N ALA A 121 -0.64 -13.92 8.98
CA ALA A 121 0.30 -14.98 8.61
C ALA A 121 1.00 -15.59 9.83
N LEU A 122 1.47 -14.77 10.75
CA LEU A 122 2.09 -15.25 11.99
C LEU A 122 1.10 -16.04 12.85
N LYS A 123 -0.11 -15.51 13.02
CA LYS A 123 -1.19 -16.18 13.76
C LYS A 123 -1.54 -17.54 13.15
N GLU A 124 -1.64 -17.62 11.83
CA GLU A 124 -1.93 -18.87 11.09
C GLU A 124 -0.87 -19.94 11.34
N ARG A 125 0.40 -19.52 11.50
CA ARG A 125 1.53 -20.42 11.83
C ARG A 125 1.70 -20.66 13.32
N GLY A 126 0.82 -20.13 14.17
CA GLY A 126 0.93 -20.25 15.63
C GLY A 126 2.12 -19.49 16.21
N VAL A 127 2.63 -18.50 15.52
CA VAL A 127 3.75 -17.67 15.95
C VAL A 127 3.24 -16.40 16.61
N THR A 128 3.73 -16.09 17.80
CA THR A 128 3.44 -14.80 18.44
C THR A 128 4.08 -13.68 17.65
N ALA A 129 3.29 -12.73 17.21
CA ALA A 129 3.78 -11.57 16.46
C ALA A 129 4.65 -10.68 17.37
N PRO A 130 5.89 -10.35 16.98
CA PRO A 130 6.67 -9.31 17.66
C PRO A 130 5.95 -7.94 17.54
N ASP A 131 6.27 -7.00 18.43
CA ASP A 131 5.79 -5.63 18.28
C ASP A 131 6.37 -5.03 16.98
N PRO A 132 5.54 -4.50 16.07
CA PRO A 132 6.03 -3.86 14.87
C PRO A 132 6.68 -2.51 15.20
N ILE A 133 7.69 -2.13 14.42
CA ILE A 133 8.22 -0.77 14.45
C ILE A 133 7.46 0.04 13.41
N ILE A 134 6.69 1.03 13.84
CA ILE A 134 5.94 1.90 12.94
C ILE A 134 6.75 3.15 12.67
N VAL A 135 7.01 3.45 11.40
CA VAL A 135 7.79 4.60 10.96
C VAL A 135 6.93 5.49 10.06
N PRO A 136 7.04 6.84 10.17
CA PRO A 136 6.38 7.75 9.25
C PRO A 136 6.83 7.51 7.80
N ASP A 137 5.94 7.74 6.83
CA ASP A 137 6.18 7.41 5.42
C ASP A 137 7.31 8.18 4.78
N ASP A 138 7.52 9.41 5.21
CA ASP A 138 8.53 10.34 4.69
C ASP A 138 9.82 10.36 5.53
N ASP A 139 9.86 9.61 6.65
CA ASP A 139 11.02 9.57 7.55
C ASP A 139 11.88 8.33 7.32
N LEU A 140 12.71 8.40 6.26
CA LEU A 140 13.66 7.33 5.95
C LEU A 140 14.75 7.16 7.02
N GLU A 141 15.09 8.19 7.80
CA GLU A 141 16.10 8.07 8.86
C GLU A 141 15.56 7.26 10.05
N GLU A 142 14.27 7.39 10.41
CA GLU A 142 13.64 6.49 11.39
C GLU A 142 13.61 5.04 10.88
N SER A 143 13.42 4.82 9.57
CA SER A 143 13.54 3.49 8.96
C SER A 143 14.96 2.93 9.06
N VAL A 144 15.99 3.74 8.85
CA VAL A 144 17.40 3.35 9.07
C VAL A 144 17.65 3.00 10.52
N LYS A 145 17.11 3.79 11.46
CA LYS A 145 17.21 3.54 12.91
C LYS A 145 16.52 2.24 13.31
N ALA A 146 15.35 1.93 12.71
CA ALA A 146 14.69 0.64 12.88
C ALA A 146 15.59 -0.51 12.43
N GLY A 147 16.26 -0.38 11.27
CA GLY A 147 17.24 -1.35 10.78
C GLY A 147 18.41 -1.55 11.73
N ARG A 148 18.99 -0.48 12.30
CA ARG A 148 20.05 -0.58 13.34
C ARG A 148 19.55 -1.29 14.60
N THR A 149 18.32 -0.98 15.02
CA THR A 149 17.71 -1.56 16.23
C THR A 149 17.50 -3.05 16.07
N LEU A 150 16.88 -3.47 14.97
CA LEU A 150 16.67 -4.88 14.66
C LEU A 150 17.99 -5.61 14.41
N GLY A 151 18.96 -4.98 13.75
CA GLY A 151 20.25 -5.59 13.44
C GLY A 151 21.13 -5.91 14.66
N ARG A 152 20.94 -5.20 15.79
CA ARG A 152 21.63 -5.51 17.05
C ARG A 152 21.04 -6.70 17.79
N ARG A 153 19.89 -7.20 17.37
CA ARG A 153 19.25 -8.37 17.97
C ARG A 153 19.73 -9.65 17.30
N GLY A 154 20.09 -10.65 18.10
CA GLY A 154 20.55 -11.95 17.60
C GLY A 154 19.43 -12.86 17.06
N ASP A 155 18.18 -12.57 17.41
CA ASP A 155 16.99 -13.35 17.03
C ASP A 155 16.33 -12.87 15.73
N VAL A 156 16.76 -11.75 15.15
CA VAL A 156 16.23 -11.20 13.90
C VAL A 156 16.90 -11.86 12.71
N THR A 157 16.13 -12.62 11.94
CA THR A 157 16.57 -13.31 10.72
C THR A 157 15.75 -12.95 9.48
N ALA A 158 14.54 -12.39 9.66
CA ALA A 158 13.66 -11.96 8.59
C ALA A 158 12.90 -10.69 8.95
N ILE A 159 12.82 -9.76 8.00
CA ILE A 159 12.10 -8.49 8.15
C ILE A 159 11.21 -8.29 6.93
N PHE A 160 9.92 -8.01 7.18
CA PHE A 160 8.99 -7.46 6.21
C PHE A 160 8.87 -5.96 6.41
N ALA A 161 9.28 -5.17 5.43
CA ALA A 161 9.15 -3.72 5.43
C ALA A 161 7.88 -3.28 4.69
N GLY A 162 7.19 -2.30 5.21
CA GLY A 162 5.89 -1.85 4.73
C GLY A 162 5.88 -1.31 3.29
N ASN A 163 7.03 -0.85 2.77
CA ASN A 163 7.24 -0.50 1.36
C ASN A 163 8.73 -0.65 0.99
N ASP A 164 9.07 -0.43 -0.28
CA ASP A 164 10.41 -0.61 -0.80
C ASP A 164 11.40 0.46 -0.31
N GLU A 165 10.95 1.69 -0.10
CA GLU A 165 11.75 2.78 0.48
C GLU A 165 12.16 2.42 1.91
N THR A 166 11.21 1.99 2.72
CA THR A 166 11.47 1.49 4.09
C THR A 166 12.40 0.28 4.07
N ALA A 167 12.21 -0.66 3.14
CA ALA A 167 13.08 -1.85 3.02
C ALA A 167 14.54 -1.46 2.76
N ILE A 168 14.79 -0.54 1.84
CA ILE A 168 16.13 -0.07 1.50
C ILE A 168 16.77 0.68 2.68
N ALA A 169 16.00 1.52 3.37
CA ALA A 169 16.46 2.22 4.57
C ALA A 169 16.80 1.24 5.71
N VAL A 170 15.97 0.22 5.92
CA VAL A 170 16.24 -0.88 6.87
C VAL A 170 17.52 -1.63 6.50
N ILE A 171 17.71 -1.97 5.22
CA ILE A 171 18.94 -2.63 4.72
C ILE A 171 20.18 -1.76 5.02
N ARG A 172 20.09 -0.45 4.82
CA ARG A 172 21.17 0.48 5.21
C ARG A 172 21.46 0.40 6.70
N GLY A 173 20.43 0.47 7.55
CA GLY A 173 20.59 0.39 9.00
C GLY A 173 21.19 -0.93 9.48
N LEU A 174 20.80 -2.06 8.87
CA LEU A 174 21.40 -3.38 9.11
C LEU A 174 22.90 -3.40 8.78
N ARG A 175 23.27 -2.86 7.62
CA ARG A 175 24.68 -2.77 7.18
C ARG A 175 25.55 -1.91 8.12
N GLU A 176 25.02 -0.82 8.64
CA GLU A 176 25.71 0.07 9.58
C GLU A 176 26.08 -0.63 10.91
N VAL A 177 25.36 -1.73 11.27
CA VAL A 177 25.69 -2.55 12.43
C VAL A 177 26.30 -3.92 12.07
N GLY A 178 26.81 -4.04 10.82
CA GLY A 178 27.54 -5.22 10.37
C GLY A 178 26.69 -6.41 9.92
N ARG A 179 25.36 -6.25 9.77
CA ARG A 179 24.47 -7.34 9.29
C ARG A 179 24.34 -7.31 7.77
N ARG A 180 24.52 -8.44 7.15
CA ARG A 180 24.46 -8.60 5.68
C ARG A 180 23.07 -9.07 5.25
N VAL A 181 22.56 -8.52 4.16
CA VAL A 181 21.33 -8.95 3.51
C VAL A 181 21.69 -9.60 2.16
N PRO A 182 21.22 -10.83 1.89
CA PRO A 182 20.37 -11.69 2.73
C PRO A 182 21.16 -12.60 3.70
N ALA A 183 22.49 -12.55 3.74
CA ALA A 183 23.33 -13.53 4.41
C ALA A 183 23.02 -13.70 5.90
N ASP A 184 22.73 -12.64 6.63
CA ASP A 184 22.43 -12.66 8.06
C ASP A 184 20.95 -12.36 8.35
N VAL A 185 20.29 -11.57 7.47
CA VAL A 185 18.88 -11.16 7.61
C VAL A 185 18.23 -11.08 6.24
N SER A 186 17.14 -11.80 6.04
CA SER A 186 16.26 -11.63 4.87
C SER A 186 15.42 -10.36 5.01
N VAL A 187 15.32 -9.56 3.95
CA VAL A 187 14.49 -8.35 3.93
C VAL A 187 13.62 -8.35 2.69
N VAL A 188 12.32 -8.15 2.87
CA VAL A 188 11.37 -8.02 1.76
C VAL A 188 10.62 -6.71 1.88
N GLY A 189 10.25 -6.12 0.74
CA GLY A 189 9.52 -4.87 0.62
C GLY A 189 8.08 -5.05 0.12
N PHE A 190 7.50 -3.94 -0.33
CA PHE A 190 6.17 -3.85 -0.92
C PHE A 190 6.13 -2.66 -1.90
N ASP A 191 5.29 -2.72 -2.93
CA ASP A 191 5.04 -1.79 -4.04
C ASP A 191 5.79 -2.13 -5.33
N ASP A 192 6.89 -2.88 -5.27
CA ASP A 192 7.73 -3.25 -6.42
C ASP A 192 8.18 -2.04 -7.25
N ARG A 193 8.77 -1.07 -6.57
CA ARG A 193 9.32 0.13 -7.20
C ARG A 193 10.55 -0.21 -8.04
N ASN A 194 10.67 0.42 -9.21
CA ASN A 194 11.74 0.13 -10.18
C ASN A 194 13.16 0.14 -9.60
N PHE A 195 13.43 1.02 -8.62
CA PHE A 195 14.75 1.09 -7.98
C PHE A 195 15.06 -0.15 -7.13
N GLY A 196 14.04 -0.83 -6.57
CA GLY A 196 14.21 -2.05 -5.77
C GLY A 196 14.84 -3.18 -6.61
N ALA A 197 14.43 -3.33 -7.86
CA ALA A 197 15.00 -4.30 -8.78
C ALA A 197 16.48 -4.03 -9.12
N MET A 198 16.90 -2.77 -9.09
CA MET A 198 18.28 -2.33 -9.37
C MET A 198 19.13 -2.20 -8.12
N TRP A 199 18.56 -2.41 -6.93
CA TRP A 199 19.30 -2.35 -5.67
C TRP A 199 20.26 -3.54 -5.53
N ASN A 200 21.18 -3.47 -4.58
CA ASN A 200 22.07 -4.59 -4.28
C ASN A 200 22.04 -4.94 -2.78
N PRO A 201 21.49 -6.12 -2.41
CA PRO A 201 20.84 -7.12 -3.27
C PRO A 201 19.55 -6.61 -3.92
N ALA A 202 19.17 -7.14 -5.09
CA ALA A 202 17.90 -6.83 -5.73
C ALA A 202 16.74 -7.20 -4.78
N LEU A 203 15.86 -6.25 -4.51
CA LEU A 203 14.84 -6.35 -3.46
C LEU A 203 13.67 -7.25 -3.91
N THR A 204 13.38 -8.28 -3.14
CA THR A 204 12.12 -9.02 -3.21
C THR A 204 11.00 -8.13 -2.69
N SER A 205 9.93 -8.03 -3.46
CA SER A 205 8.81 -7.13 -3.16
C SER A 205 7.48 -7.71 -3.62
N TYR A 206 6.38 -7.09 -3.21
CA TYR A 206 5.04 -7.41 -3.68
C TYR A 206 4.52 -6.27 -4.53
N THR A 207 4.24 -6.52 -5.81
CA THR A 207 3.78 -5.46 -6.71
C THR A 207 2.34 -5.06 -6.42
N GLN A 208 2.06 -3.77 -6.57
CA GLN A 208 0.70 -3.24 -6.65
C GLN A 208 0.41 -2.82 -8.10
N ASN A 209 -0.74 -3.23 -8.62
CA ASN A 209 -1.12 -2.87 -9.98
C ASN A 209 -1.86 -1.51 -10.02
N PHE A 210 -1.14 -0.43 -9.68
CA PHE A 210 -1.71 0.91 -9.69
C PHE A 210 -2.27 1.35 -11.05
N LEU A 211 -1.73 0.77 -12.15
CA LEU A 211 -2.24 1.07 -13.48
C LEU A 211 -3.65 0.53 -13.68
N ASP A 212 -3.85 -0.75 -13.38
CA ASP A 212 -5.14 -1.44 -13.46
C ASP A 212 -6.16 -0.83 -12.48
N MET A 213 -5.71 -0.51 -11.26
CA MET A 213 -6.55 0.19 -10.26
C MET A 213 -7.09 1.51 -10.82
N GLY A 214 -6.22 2.31 -11.44
CA GLY A 214 -6.64 3.58 -12.04
C GLY A 214 -7.53 3.41 -13.26
N GLU A 215 -7.31 2.39 -14.10
CA GLU A 215 -8.16 2.08 -15.25
C GLU A 215 -9.56 1.62 -14.81
N ARG A 216 -9.65 0.75 -13.80
CA ARG A 216 -10.93 0.30 -13.21
C ARG A 216 -11.69 1.45 -12.57
N SER A 217 -11.01 2.28 -11.77
CA SER A 217 -11.63 3.43 -11.12
C SER A 217 -12.25 4.40 -12.13
N PHE A 218 -11.50 4.71 -13.20
CA PHE A 218 -12.05 5.59 -14.24
C PHE A 218 -13.18 4.92 -15.04
N ARG A 219 -13.09 3.64 -15.36
CA ARG A 219 -14.16 2.91 -16.05
C ARG A 219 -15.46 2.97 -15.24
N MET A 220 -15.38 2.63 -13.97
CA MET A 220 -16.53 2.64 -13.05
C MET A 220 -17.13 4.04 -12.91
N LEU A 221 -16.29 5.08 -12.82
CA LEU A 221 -16.74 6.47 -12.81
C LEU A 221 -17.40 6.87 -14.15
N PHE A 222 -16.82 6.46 -15.26
CA PHE A 222 -17.33 6.78 -16.60
C PHE A 222 -18.72 6.19 -16.83
N GLU A 223 -18.97 4.96 -16.40
CA GLU A 223 -20.28 4.30 -16.47
C GLU A 223 -21.35 5.12 -15.73
N GLN A 224 -21.08 5.59 -14.51
CA GLN A 224 -21.96 6.46 -13.74
C GLN A 224 -22.21 7.80 -14.46
N ILE A 225 -21.16 8.42 -15.03
CA ILE A 225 -21.28 9.67 -15.79
C ILE A 225 -22.19 9.49 -17.02
N GLN A 226 -22.06 8.37 -17.73
CA GLN A 226 -22.89 8.10 -18.91
C GLN A 226 -24.35 7.89 -18.53
N ALA A 227 -24.63 7.09 -17.50
CA ALA A 227 -26.01 6.89 -16.99
C ALA A 227 -26.65 8.22 -16.59
N LYS A 228 -25.93 9.06 -15.80
CA LYS A 228 -26.42 10.39 -15.41
C LYS A 228 -26.70 11.30 -16.62
N ARG A 229 -25.88 11.27 -17.67
CA ARG A 229 -26.08 12.05 -18.89
C ARG A 229 -27.27 11.57 -19.73
N ALA A 230 -27.54 10.27 -19.73
CA ALA A 230 -28.68 9.68 -20.40
C ALA A 230 -30.00 9.88 -19.65
N GLY A 231 -29.93 10.25 -18.37
CA GLY A 231 -31.08 10.30 -17.46
C GLY A 231 -31.50 8.92 -16.94
N ASP A 232 -30.59 7.95 -17.07
CA ASP A 232 -30.77 6.60 -16.58
C ASP A 232 -30.36 6.48 -15.11
N ASP A 233 -30.83 5.41 -14.46
CA ASP A 233 -30.36 5.05 -13.12
C ASP A 233 -28.85 4.75 -13.13
N ALA A 234 -28.19 5.06 -12.02
CA ALA A 234 -26.80 4.68 -11.85
C ALA A 234 -26.63 3.14 -11.92
N PRO A 235 -25.52 2.62 -12.47
CA PRO A 235 -25.22 1.19 -12.41
C PRO A 235 -25.27 0.70 -10.96
N PRO A 236 -25.47 -0.60 -10.71
CA PRO A 236 -25.36 -1.15 -9.37
C PRO A 236 -23.99 -0.84 -8.75
N SER A 237 -23.98 -0.46 -7.48
CA SER A 237 -22.73 -0.27 -6.74
C SER A 237 -21.91 -1.57 -6.71
N GLN A 238 -20.60 -1.45 -6.78
CA GLN A 238 -19.68 -2.59 -6.81
C GLN A 238 -18.33 -2.27 -6.18
N VAL A 239 -17.73 -3.28 -5.59
CA VAL A 239 -16.36 -3.23 -5.08
C VAL A 239 -15.49 -4.12 -5.94
N GLU A 240 -14.43 -3.56 -6.52
CA GLU A 240 -13.43 -4.31 -7.28
C GLU A 240 -12.11 -4.38 -6.50
N VAL A 241 -11.60 -5.61 -6.33
CA VAL A 241 -10.32 -5.85 -5.69
C VAL A 241 -9.25 -6.06 -6.75
N VAL A 242 -8.17 -5.27 -6.65
CA VAL A 242 -7.00 -5.39 -7.52
C VAL A 242 -5.94 -6.20 -6.78
N GLN A 243 -5.62 -7.36 -7.34
CA GLN A 243 -4.59 -8.24 -6.79
C GLN A 243 -3.20 -7.83 -7.28
N GLY A 244 -2.24 -7.86 -6.36
CA GLY A 244 -0.83 -7.79 -6.68
C GLY A 244 -0.22 -9.18 -6.90
N LYS A 245 1.10 -9.22 -7.03
CA LYS A 245 1.86 -10.47 -7.13
C LYS A 245 3.26 -10.33 -6.52
N PRO A 246 3.84 -11.41 -5.99
CA PRO A 246 5.21 -11.39 -5.50
C PRO A 246 6.21 -11.26 -6.66
N CYS A 247 7.26 -10.50 -6.41
CA CYS A 247 8.43 -10.34 -7.28
C CYS A 247 9.66 -10.78 -6.50
N LEU A 248 9.95 -12.10 -6.54
CA LEU A 248 11.08 -12.70 -5.83
C LEU A 248 12.40 -12.32 -6.50
N ARG A 249 13.42 -11.95 -5.70
CA ARG A 249 14.74 -11.54 -6.17
C ARG A 249 15.86 -12.09 -5.29
N ALA A 250 16.70 -11.22 -4.70
CA ALA A 250 17.93 -11.65 -4.02
C ALA A 250 18.09 -11.10 -2.59
N SER A 251 17.05 -10.49 -2.03
CA SER A 251 17.12 -9.88 -0.68
C SER A 251 16.64 -10.80 0.44
N GLU A 252 16.21 -12.03 0.09
CA GLU A 252 15.89 -13.10 1.05
C GLU A 252 16.58 -14.41 0.69
N ARG A 253 16.62 -15.32 1.64
CA ARG A 253 17.13 -16.69 1.50
C ARG A 253 16.47 -17.62 2.49
N ALA A 254 16.61 -18.93 2.28
CA ALA A 254 16.22 -19.93 3.26
C ALA A 254 17.02 -19.78 4.56
N TYR A 255 16.36 -19.96 5.69
CA TYR A 255 16.99 -19.95 7.01
C TYR A 255 17.76 -21.28 7.20
N GLY A 256 19.03 -21.18 7.54
CA GLY A 256 19.88 -22.35 7.72
C GLY A 256 20.84 -22.65 6.55
N ASP A 257 20.68 -22.05 5.38
CA ASP A 257 21.58 -22.23 4.23
C ASP A 257 22.96 -21.55 4.39
N GLY A 258 23.32 -21.09 5.58
CA GLY A 258 24.52 -20.32 5.89
C GLY A 258 25.64 -21.06 6.62
N GLU A 259 25.55 -22.36 6.83
CA GLU A 259 26.61 -23.17 7.43
C GLU A 259 27.39 -24.02 6.40
N ILE A 260 27.69 -23.46 5.22
CA ILE A 260 28.67 -24.08 4.33
C ILE A 260 29.60 -22.98 3.82
N ALA A 261 30.65 -22.71 4.60
CA ALA A 261 31.99 -22.34 4.11
C ALA A 261 32.97 -22.19 5.29
#